data_b5edcc71bb8c41c8c4218c4a663f8771
#
_entry.id   b5edcc71bb8c41c8c4218c4a663f8771
#
_cell.length_a   1.000
_cell.length_b   1.000
_cell.length_c   1.000
_cell.angle_alpha   90.00
_cell.angle_beta   90.00
_cell.angle_gamma   90.00
#
_symmetry.space_group_name_H-M   'P 1'
#
loop_
_entity.id
_entity.type
_entity.pdbx_description
1 polymer ?
#
loop_
_entity_poly.entity_id
_entity_poly.type
_entity_poly.pdbx_seq_one_letter_code
_entity_poly.pdbx_strand_id
1 'polypeptide(L)'
;MVTPSPTSPVSPAARGGRRDNDQNLRAPVKKSRCPRLRRKEPLQPLNPCPLPGDSGVCDLFESPSSGSDGADSPGSSVARGCSPLTGLAQPLTPLDLQTFRDYGQSCYAFRKAQESHFHPRESLARQPQVTAESRCKLLSWLIPVHRQFGLSFESLCLTVNTLDRFLTTTPVAADCFQLLGVTSLLIACKQVEVHPPRVKQLLALCCGAFSRQQLCNLECIVLHKLHFSLGAPTISFFLEHFTHTRLEAGQAEVSEALEAQVLARAVAELSLADYAFTSYTPSLLAICCLALADRMLRLPRPVDLHLGEHPEEALQDCLGKLQMLVAINSTSLTHMLPLQICEKCSLSPSLQ
;
A
#
# COMPACT_ATOMS: atom_id res chain seq x y z
N MET A 1 24.70 42.36 48.42
CA MET A 1 24.00 43.66 48.54
C MET A 1 22.68 43.47 47.84
N VAL A 2 21.72 43.23 48.63
CA VAL A 2 20.44 43.93 48.89
C VAL A 2 19.38 43.76 47.77
N THR A 3 18.46 42.86 48.04
CA THR A 3 17.02 42.89 47.66
C THR A 3 16.34 44.13 48.25
N PRO A 4 15.13 44.58 47.89
CA PRO A 4 13.91 43.76 48.02
C PRO A 4 12.73 44.06 47.05
N SER A 5 11.78 43.14 46.99
CA SER A 5 10.35 43.34 46.74
C SER A 5 9.68 44.13 47.91
N PRO A 6 8.38 44.51 47.98
CA PRO A 6 7.17 43.97 47.38
C PRO A 6 6.08 45.05 47.09
N THR A 7 4.88 44.71 46.57
CA THR A 7 3.55 44.79 47.23
C THR A 7 2.41 44.84 46.21
N SER A 8 1.46 43.93 46.37
CA SER A 8 0.04 44.11 46.05
C SER A 8 -0.61 44.96 47.15
N PRO A 9 -1.85 45.53 47.12
CA PRO A 9 -3.09 44.78 46.91
C PRO A 9 -4.35 45.62 46.43
N VAL A 10 -5.49 44.92 46.35
CA VAL A 10 -6.89 45.29 46.75
C VAL A 10 -7.87 45.75 45.66
N SER A 11 -8.90 44.89 45.47
CA SER A 11 -10.28 45.22 45.09
C SER A 11 -11.00 46.00 46.18
N PRO A 12 -12.17 46.69 45.95
CA PRO A 12 -13.46 46.02 46.01
C PRO A 12 -14.67 46.61 45.20
N ALA A 13 -15.61 45.73 44.93
CA ALA A 13 -17.06 45.72 45.17
C ALA A 13 -18.01 46.85 44.70
N ALA A 14 -18.97 46.45 43.90
CA ALA A 14 -20.41 46.21 44.17
C ALA A 14 -21.45 47.26 43.71
N ARG A 15 -22.59 46.68 43.29
CA ARG A 15 -24.02 47.19 43.22
C ARG A 15 -24.34 47.99 41.95
N GLY A 16 -25.41 47.71 41.21
CA GLY A 16 -26.70 47.05 41.45
C GLY A 16 -27.69 47.64 40.46
N GLY A 17 -28.67 46.86 40.04
CA GLY A 17 -29.98 47.38 39.77
C GLY A 17 -30.59 47.31 38.38
N ARG A 18 -31.64 46.42 38.31
CA ARG A 18 -32.96 46.53 37.65
C ARG A 18 -33.07 46.40 36.10
N ARG A 19 -33.66 45.26 35.70
CA ARG A 19 -34.99 45.07 35.05
C ARG A 19 -35.30 46.07 33.93
N ASP A 20 -35.49 45.53 32.71
CA ASP A 20 -36.83 45.50 32.13
C ASP A 20 -36.90 44.52 30.92
N ASN A 21 -38.06 44.02 30.77
CA ASN A 21 -38.70 43.13 29.83
C ASN A 21 -38.64 43.67 28.41
N ASP A 22 -38.33 42.83 27.42
CA ASP A 22 -39.08 42.86 26.16
C ASP A 22 -39.10 41.52 25.48
N GLN A 23 -40.29 41.00 25.30
CA GLN A 23 -40.70 39.85 24.52
C GLN A 23 -40.54 40.19 23.03
N ASN A 24 -39.87 39.39 22.25
CA ASN A 24 -40.26 39.29 20.84
C ASN A 24 -39.94 37.91 20.26
N LEU A 25 -40.98 37.30 19.81
CA LEU A 25 -41.25 36.14 18.96
C LEU A 25 -40.11 35.70 18.04
N ARG A 26 -39.62 34.49 18.24
CA ARG A 26 -38.96 33.71 17.20
C ARG A 26 -39.74 32.45 16.89
N ALA A 27 -40.14 32.33 15.62
CA ALA A 27 -40.80 31.19 15.03
C ALA A 27 -39.85 29.96 15.01
N PRO A 28 -40.36 28.70 15.09
CA PRO A 28 -39.55 27.52 15.18
C PRO A 28 -38.97 27.12 13.81
N VAL A 29 -37.66 27.04 13.74
CA VAL A 29 -36.94 26.44 12.58
C VAL A 29 -37.21 24.94 12.57
N LYS A 30 -37.87 24.47 11.53
CA LYS A 30 -38.10 23.04 11.23
C LYS A 30 -36.76 22.33 11.03
N LYS A 31 -36.36 21.47 11.99
CA LYS A 31 -35.28 20.50 11.83
C LYS A 31 -35.72 19.46 10.81
N SER A 32 -35.12 19.47 9.65
CA SER A 32 -35.23 18.38 8.67
C SER A 32 -34.56 17.14 9.24
N ARG A 33 -35.34 16.06 9.43
CA ARG A 33 -34.86 14.75 9.83
C ARG A 33 -34.10 14.14 8.65
N CYS A 34 -32.79 13.89 8.82
CA CYS A 34 -32.06 12.96 7.96
C CYS A 34 -32.64 11.53 8.11
N PRO A 35 -32.78 10.78 7.01
CA PRO A 35 -33.22 9.39 7.09
C PRO A 35 -32.18 8.55 7.81
N ARG A 36 -32.60 7.78 8.81
CA ARG A 36 -31.80 6.75 9.49
C ARG A 36 -31.41 5.69 8.47
N LEU A 37 -30.13 5.65 8.09
CA LEU A 37 -29.54 4.53 7.34
C LEU A 37 -29.48 3.31 8.26
N ARG A 38 -30.04 2.20 7.77
CA ARG A 38 -30.09 0.88 8.38
C ARG A 38 -28.65 0.41 8.65
N ARG A 39 -28.38 0.08 9.90
CA ARG A 39 -27.17 -0.62 10.36
C ARG A 39 -27.04 -1.93 9.59
N LYS A 40 -26.04 -2.07 8.75
CA LYS A 40 -25.63 -3.36 8.15
C LYS A 40 -24.50 -3.95 9.00
N GLU A 41 -24.56 -5.26 9.17
CA GLU A 41 -23.67 -6.08 9.98
C GLU A 41 -22.20 -6.07 9.53
N PRO A 42 -21.25 -6.51 10.41
CA PRO A 42 -19.82 -6.50 10.12
C PRO A 42 -19.45 -7.46 9.00
N LEU A 43 -18.45 -7.07 8.21
CA LEU A 43 -17.84 -7.80 7.11
C LEU A 43 -17.51 -9.26 7.49
N GLN A 44 -18.19 -10.21 6.82
CA GLN A 44 -17.79 -11.62 6.82
C GLN A 44 -16.66 -11.87 5.81
N PRO A 45 -15.80 -12.88 6.00
CA PRO A 45 -14.77 -13.23 5.03
C PRO A 45 -15.41 -13.69 3.72
N LEU A 46 -15.05 -13.04 2.62
CA LEU A 46 -15.60 -13.27 1.30
C LEU A 46 -14.97 -14.50 0.66
N ASN A 47 -15.79 -15.51 0.37
CA ASN A 47 -15.47 -16.54 -0.61
C ASN A 47 -15.47 -15.91 -2.01
N PRO A 48 -14.59 -16.34 -2.93
CA PRO A 48 -14.56 -15.82 -4.28
C PRO A 48 -15.84 -16.21 -5.04
N CYS A 49 -16.61 -15.22 -5.47
CA CYS A 49 -17.75 -15.43 -6.37
C CYS A 49 -17.31 -15.72 -7.80
N PRO A 50 -17.93 -16.67 -8.51
CA PRO A 50 -17.71 -16.88 -9.95
C PRO A 50 -18.28 -15.70 -10.76
N LEU A 51 -17.58 -15.28 -11.78
CA LEU A 51 -17.93 -14.17 -12.65
C LEU A 51 -19.12 -14.54 -13.56
N PRO A 52 -20.20 -13.73 -13.67
CA PRO A 52 -21.19 -13.88 -14.70
C PRO A 52 -20.71 -13.31 -16.03
N GLY A 53 -21.06 -13.99 -17.13
CA GLY A 53 -20.73 -13.65 -18.51
C GLY A 53 -21.21 -12.28 -18.97
N ASP A 54 -20.52 -11.79 -19.95
CA ASP A 54 -20.60 -10.50 -20.62
C ASP A 54 -21.98 -10.23 -21.25
N SER A 55 -22.57 -9.07 -20.98
CA SER A 55 -23.56 -8.42 -21.83
C SER A 55 -23.34 -6.92 -21.82
N GLY A 56 -23.00 -6.40 -22.99
CA GLY A 56 -22.46 -5.09 -23.25
C GLY A 56 -23.32 -3.90 -22.87
N VAL A 57 -22.64 -2.85 -22.44
CA VAL A 57 -23.04 -1.44 -22.64
C VAL A 57 -21.78 -0.59 -22.77
N CYS A 58 -21.78 0.22 -23.80
CA CYS A 58 -20.81 1.09 -24.44
C CYS A 58 -19.84 1.85 -23.49
N ASP A 59 -18.55 1.69 -23.75
CA ASP A 59 -17.47 2.59 -23.30
C ASP A 59 -17.44 3.83 -24.20
N LEU A 60 -17.76 5.00 -23.65
CA LEU A 60 -17.60 6.30 -24.29
C LEU A 60 -16.17 6.81 -24.09
N PHE A 61 -15.19 6.18 -24.72
CA PHE A 61 -13.88 6.77 -25.02
C PHE A 61 -13.10 5.77 -25.90
N GLU A 62 -13.56 5.60 -27.15
CA GLU A 62 -12.71 5.08 -28.22
C GLU A 62 -12.58 6.14 -29.30
N SER A 63 -11.35 6.50 -29.60
CA SER A 63 -11.01 7.28 -30.78
C SER A 63 -11.12 6.40 -32.01
N PRO A 64 -11.64 6.89 -33.15
CA PRO A 64 -11.82 6.06 -34.33
C PRO A 64 -10.51 5.88 -35.07
N SER A 65 -10.04 4.64 -35.21
CA SER A 65 -9.09 4.27 -36.25
C SER A 65 -9.79 3.46 -37.33
N SER A 66 -9.55 3.92 -38.54
CA SER A 66 -10.06 3.48 -39.84
C SER A 66 -9.94 1.99 -40.09
N GLY A 67 -10.99 1.47 -40.77
CA GLY A 67 -11.12 0.06 -41.10
C GLY A 67 -10.28 -0.40 -42.29
N SER A 68 -10.13 -1.72 -42.37
CA SER A 68 -10.13 -2.48 -43.66
C SER A 68 -10.55 -3.91 -43.40
N ASP A 69 -11.48 -4.35 -44.26
CA ASP A 69 -12.11 -5.66 -44.28
C ASP A 69 -11.16 -6.82 -44.62
N GLY A 70 -11.44 -8.00 -44.05
CA GLY A 70 -10.82 -9.23 -44.45
C GLY A 70 -11.40 -10.44 -43.72
N ALA A 71 -12.10 -11.26 -44.47
CA ALA A 71 -12.97 -12.38 -44.10
C ALA A 71 -12.23 -13.65 -43.61
N ASP A 72 -13.00 -14.48 -42.86
CA ASP A 72 -13.03 -15.94 -42.76
C ASP A 72 -11.90 -16.72 -42.08
N SER A 73 -12.14 -17.39 -40.97
CA SER A 73 -12.58 -18.79 -40.79
C SER A 73 -12.43 -19.27 -39.31
N PRO A 74 -13.21 -20.28 -38.89
CA PRO A 74 -13.33 -20.64 -37.45
C PRO A 74 -12.29 -21.70 -37.05
N GLY A 75 -11.67 -21.52 -35.92
CA GLY A 75 -10.72 -22.49 -35.41
C GLY A 75 -10.31 -22.32 -33.96
N SER A 76 -10.88 -23.19 -33.12
CA SER A 76 -10.30 -23.68 -31.88
C SER A 76 -10.24 -22.70 -30.69
N SER A 77 -11.26 -22.79 -29.85
CA SER A 77 -11.23 -22.38 -28.47
C SER A 77 -10.18 -23.18 -27.67
N VAL A 78 -8.97 -22.68 -27.59
CA VAL A 78 -8.02 -23.12 -26.56
C VAL A 78 -8.32 -22.31 -25.31
N ALA A 79 -8.97 -22.96 -24.35
CA ALA A 79 -9.04 -22.50 -22.98
C ALA A 79 -7.60 -22.23 -22.52
N ARG A 80 -7.22 -20.96 -22.42
CA ARG A 80 -5.99 -20.59 -21.72
C ARG A 80 -6.21 -20.88 -20.25
N GLY A 81 -5.71 -22.05 -19.84
CA GLY A 81 -5.59 -22.43 -18.45
C GLY A 81 -4.90 -21.29 -17.71
N CYS A 82 -5.54 -20.87 -16.64
CA CYS A 82 -4.96 -19.98 -15.65
C CYS A 82 -3.73 -20.70 -15.09
N SER A 83 -2.54 -20.35 -15.56
CA SER A 83 -1.30 -20.86 -14.98
C SER A 83 -1.15 -20.24 -13.59
N PRO A 84 -1.07 -21.04 -12.52
CA PRO A 84 -0.82 -20.51 -11.21
C PRO A 84 0.64 -20.03 -11.12
N LEU A 85 0.83 -18.81 -10.62
CA LEU A 85 2.04 -18.33 -9.98
C LEU A 85 3.32 -18.25 -10.86
N THR A 86 3.36 -17.31 -11.78
CA THR A 86 4.65 -16.82 -12.30
C THR A 86 4.90 -15.38 -11.85
N GLY A 87 4.95 -15.19 -10.53
CA GLY A 87 5.57 -14.01 -9.91
C GLY A 87 7.05 -14.24 -9.64
N LEU A 88 7.71 -15.12 -10.40
CA LEU A 88 9.15 -15.27 -10.39
C LEU A 88 9.77 -13.98 -10.91
N ALA A 89 10.80 -13.51 -10.22
CA ALA A 89 11.64 -12.42 -10.70
C ALA A 89 11.94 -12.62 -12.19
N GLN A 90 11.65 -11.62 -13.01
CA GLN A 90 11.97 -11.71 -14.44
C GLN A 90 13.48 -11.93 -14.56
N PRO A 91 13.93 -12.80 -15.48
CA PRO A 91 15.35 -13.02 -15.67
C PRO A 91 16.01 -11.68 -16.00
N LEU A 92 17.05 -11.32 -15.23
CA LEU A 92 17.83 -10.11 -15.45
C LEU A 92 18.45 -10.15 -16.84
N THR A 93 18.13 -9.16 -17.65
CA THR A 93 18.74 -9.02 -18.96
C THR A 93 20.09 -8.29 -18.86
N PRO A 94 21.04 -8.51 -19.78
CA PRO A 94 22.26 -7.71 -19.83
C PRO A 94 22.01 -6.22 -19.94
N LEU A 95 20.89 -5.81 -20.55
CA LEU A 95 20.47 -4.41 -20.68
C LEU A 95 20.07 -3.82 -19.32
N ASP A 96 19.41 -4.59 -18.45
CA ASP A 96 19.02 -4.14 -17.11
C ASP A 96 20.25 -3.83 -16.28
N LEU A 97 21.26 -4.69 -16.30
CA LEU A 97 22.52 -4.47 -15.60
C LEU A 97 23.32 -3.29 -16.18
N GLN A 98 23.31 -3.10 -17.50
CA GLN A 98 23.95 -1.92 -18.10
C GLN A 98 23.26 -0.63 -17.69
N THR A 99 21.94 -0.58 -17.74
CA THR A 99 21.14 0.56 -17.29
C THR A 99 21.40 0.85 -15.80
N PHE A 100 21.53 -0.19 -14.97
CA PHE A 100 21.87 -0.05 -13.56
C PHE A 100 23.26 0.57 -13.36
N ARG A 101 24.26 0.14 -14.12
CA ARG A 101 25.62 0.73 -14.08
C ARG A 101 25.62 2.23 -14.40
N ASP A 102 24.83 2.61 -15.41
CA ASP A 102 24.81 3.98 -15.90
C ASP A 102 24.03 4.93 -14.98
N TYR A 103 22.92 4.46 -14.38
CA TYR A 103 21.97 5.33 -13.67
C TYR A 103 21.64 4.90 -12.24
N GLY A 104 21.98 3.69 -11.81
CA GLY A 104 21.53 3.10 -10.55
C GLY A 104 21.87 3.96 -9.33
N GLN A 105 23.11 4.45 -9.24
CA GLN A 105 23.54 5.27 -8.10
C GLN A 105 22.85 6.64 -8.05
N SER A 106 22.67 7.30 -9.19
CA SER A 106 21.97 8.58 -9.24
C SER A 106 20.48 8.44 -8.95
N CYS A 107 19.84 7.37 -9.45
CA CYS A 107 18.46 7.04 -9.11
C CYS A 107 18.30 6.74 -7.62
N TYR A 108 19.22 5.97 -7.02
CA TYR A 108 19.22 5.68 -5.59
C TYR A 108 19.30 6.97 -4.76
N ALA A 109 20.30 7.81 -5.02
CA ALA A 109 20.49 9.06 -4.29
C ALA A 109 19.24 9.96 -4.38
N PHE A 110 18.65 10.08 -5.58
CA PHE A 110 17.43 10.84 -5.77
C PHE A 110 16.25 10.25 -4.98
N ARG A 111 15.98 8.94 -5.12
CA ARG A 111 14.88 8.28 -4.41
C ARG A 111 15.07 8.30 -2.90
N LYS A 112 16.29 8.10 -2.42
CA LYS A 112 16.64 8.17 -1.00
C LYS A 112 16.34 9.55 -0.42
N ALA A 113 16.72 10.62 -1.11
CA ALA A 113 16.44 12.00 -0.68
C ALA A 113 14.93 12.32 -0.62
N GLN A 114 14.10 11.63 -1.43
CA GLN A 114 12.65 11.83 -1.46
C GLN A 114 11.89 11.09 -0.34
N GLU A 115 12.50 10.11 0.34
CA GLU A 115 11.80 9.28 1.35
C GLU A 115 11.07 10.12 2.40
N SER A 116 11.74 11.13 2.96
CA SER A 116 11.14 11.97 4.01
C SER A 116 9.92 12.77 3.54
N HIS A 117 9.88 13.14 2.26
CA HIS A 117 8.77 13.88 1.66
C HIS A 117 7.53 13.00 1.47
N PHE A 118 7.73 11.73 1.11
CA PHE A 118 6.65 10.79 0.84
C PHE A 118 6.28 9.90 2.03
N HIS A 119 6.96 10.05 3.17
CA HIS A 119 6.72 9.19 4.34
C HIS A 119 5.41 9.57 5.04
N PRO A 120 4.44 8.63 5.17
CA PRO A 120 3.15 8.88 5.80
C PRO A 120 3.26 8.79 7.33
N ARG A 121 3.81 9.83 7.96
CA ARG A 121 3.96 9.84 9.42
C ARG A 121 2.60 9.84 10.09
N GLU A 122 2.41 8.89 11.04
CA GLU A 122 1.22 8.80 11.90
C GLU A 122 -0.12 8.87 11.13
N SER A 123 -0.25 8.10 10.05
CA SER A 123 -1.40 8.16 9.14
C SER A 123 -2.75 7.97 9.83
N LEU A 124 -2.80 7.29 10.97
CA LEU A 124 -4.02 7.03 11.72
C LEU A 124 -4.29 7.99 12.89
N ALA A 125 -3.35 8.89 13.23
CA ALA A 125 -3.47 9.78 14.40
C ALA A 125 -4.73 10.67 14.36
N ARG A 126 -5.19 11.03 13.17
CA ARG A 126 -6.37 11.88 12.97
C ARG A 126 -7.62 11.14 12.50
N GLN A 127 -7.60 9.80 12.54
CA GLN A 127 -8.70 8.99 12.02
C GLN A 127 -9.68 8.60 13.14
N PRO A 128 -10.94 9.09 13.09
CA PRO A 128 -11.90 8.79 14.16
C PRO A 128 -12.51 7.38 14.04
N GLN A 129 -12.51 6.78 12.85
CA GLN A 129 -13.19 5.51 12.55
C GLN A 129 -12.27 4.45 11.93
N VAL A 130 -11.09 4.84 11.44
CA VAL A 130 -10.12 3.92 10.85
C VAL A 130 -9.04 3.60 11.88
N THR A 131 -8.85 2.31 12.15
CA THR A 131 -7.90 1.78 13.13
C THR A 131 -6.79 0.98 12.45
N ALA A 132 -5.69 0.68 13.16
CA ALA A 132 -4.64 -0.20 12.67
C ALA A 132 -5.19 -1.58 12.27
N GLU A 133 -6.17 -2.10 13.03
CA GLU A 133 -6.83 -3.37 12.71
C GLU A 133 -7.64 -3.29 11.41
N SER A 134 -8.43 -2.23 11.21
CA SER A 134 -9.19 -2.06 9.95
C SER A 134 -8.26 -1.87 8.75
N ARG A 135 -7.13 -1.16 8.92
CA ARG A 135 -6.08 -1.04 7.90
C ARG A 135 -5.45 -2.39 7.57
N CYS A 136 -5.10 -3.18 8.58
CA CYS A 136 -4.57 -4.53 8.38
C CYS A 136 -5.56 -5.41 7.60
N LYS A 137 -6.85 -5.41 7.96
CA LYS A 137 -7.91 -6.15 7.24
C LYS A 137 -8.02 -5.72 5.77
N LEU A 138 -7.99 -4.39 5.51
CA LEU A 138 -8.05 -3.87 4.13
C LEU A 138 -6.84 -4.32 3.31
N LEU A 139 -5.63 -4.19 3.84
CA LEU A 139 -4.41 -4.56 3.11
C LEU A 139 -4.25 -6.07 2.96
N SER A 140 -4.62 -6.86 3.97
CA SER A 140 -4.68 -8.32 3.86
C SER A 140 -5.65 -8.81 2.79
N TRP A 141 -6.69 -8.02 2.47
CA TRP A 141 -7.57 -8.28 1.34
C TRP A 141 -6.99 -7.77 0.01
N LEU A 142 -6.34 -6.60 -0.03
CA LEU A 142 -5.76 -6.04 -1.25
C LEU A 142 -4.55 -6.85 -1.77
N ILE A 143 -3.75 -7.46 -0.90
CA ILE A 143 -2.58 -8.27 -1.30
C ILE A 143 -2.98 -9.45 -2.21
N PRO A 144 -3.96 -10.31 -1.87
CA PRO A 144 -4.46 -11.33 -2.80
C PRO A 144 -5.06 -10.76 -4.08
N VAL A 145 -5.80 -9.64 -3.98
CA VAL A 145 -6.39 -8.95 -5.13
C VAL A 145 -5.32 -8.51 -6.12
N HIS A 146 -4.29 -7.83 -5.66
CA HIS A 146 -3.16 -7.40 -6.48
C HIS A 146 -2.51 -8.58 -7.23
N ARG A 147 -2.32 -9.72 -6.55
CA ARG A 147 -1.79 -10.95 -7.15
C ARG A 147 -2.73 -11.57 -8.18
N GLN A 148 -4.03 -11.61 -7.89
CA GLN A 148 -5.05 -12.14 -8.81
C GLN A 148 -5.09 -11.36 -10.13
N PHE A 149 -4.85 -10.06 -10.11
CA PHE A 149 -4.75 -9.24 -11.31
C PHE A 149 -3.38 -9.28 -11.97
N GLY A 150 -2.41 -9.97 -11.40
CA GLY A 150 -1.03 -10.04 -11.92
C GLY A 150 -0.32 -8.69 -11.89
N LEU A 151 -0.64 -7.82 -10.92
CA LEU A 151 -0.05 -6.49 -10.78
C LEU A 151 1.37 -6.56 -10.21
N SER A 152 2.17 -5.57 -10.50
CA SER A 152 3.54 -5.44 -10.00
C SER A 152 3.58 -5.14 -8.50
N PHE A 153 4.67 -5.53 -7.84
CA PHE A 153 4.87 -5.18 -6.42
C PHE A 153 4.99 -3.66 -6.22
N GLU A 154 5.50 -2.95 -7.22
CA GLU A 154 5.55 -1.49 -7.25
C GLU A 154 4.16 -0.88 -7.10
N SER A 155 3.17 -1.39 -7.85
CA SER A 155 1.77 -0.94 -7.75
C SER A 155 1.19 -1.16 -6.36
N LEU A 156 1.51 -2.27 -5.68
CA LEU A 156 1.07 -2.51 -4.31
C LEU A 156 1.71 -1.52 -3.33
N CYS A 157 3.02 -1.29 -3.43
CA CYS A 157 3.73 -0.32 -2.59
C CYS A 157 3.17 1.09 -2.74
N LEU A 158 2.93 1.54 -3.98
CA LEU A 158 2.33 2.84 -4.26
C LEU A 158 0.88 2.94 -3.80
N THR A 159 0.12 1.84 -3.86
CA THR A 159 -1.25 1.76 -3.30
C THR A 159 -1.23 2.08 -1.82
N VAL A 160 -0.36 1.42 -1.05
CA VAL A 160 -0.26 1.61 0.39
C VAL A 160 0.23 3.01 0.73
N ASN A 161 1.23 3.53 0.02
CA ASN A 161 1.73 4.90 0.22
C ASN A 161 0.63 5.95 -0.07
N THR A 162 -0.11 5.80 -1.16
CA THR A 162 -1.24 6.67 -1.53
C THR A 162 -2.33 6.66 -0.45
N LEU A 163 -2.71 5.46 0.01
CA LEU A 163 -3.68 5.26 1.08
C LEU A 163 -3.25 5.96 2.37
N ASP A 164 -2.07 5.64 2.87
CA ASP A 164 -1.58 6.15 4.14
C ASP A 164 -1.36 7.66 4.10
N ARG A 165 -0.81 8.21 3.02
CA ARG A 165 -0.65 9.67 2.86
C ARG A 165 -1.99 10.40 2.80
N PHE A 166 -3.00 9.84 2.17
CA PHE A 166 -4.34 10.43 2.18
C PHE A 166 -4.92 10.43 3.61
N LEU A 167 -4.74 9.35 4.36
CA LEU A 167 -5.19 9.24 5.75
C LEU A 167 -4.52 10.25 6.70
N THR A 168 -3.29 10.71 6.43
CA THR A 168 -2.64 11.73 7.28
C THR A 168 -3.40 13.06 7.30
N THR A 169 -4.11 13.39 6.23
CA THR A 169 -4.72 14.70 6.03
C THR A 169 -6.24 14.70 6.03
N THR A 170 -6.87 13.55 5.75
CA THR A 170 -8.31 13.47 5.50
C THR A 170 -8.95 12.39 6.35
N PRO A 171 -9.89 12.75 7.27
CA PRO A 171 -10.68 11.78 8.00
C PRO A 171 -11.59 10.98 7.07
N VAL A 172 -11.62 9.66 7.27
CA VAL A 172 -12.37 8.71 6.43
C VAL A 172 -13.38 7.94 7.27
N ALA A 173 -14.61 7.86 6.78
CA ALA A 173 -15.64 7.03 7.38
C ALA A 173 -15.37 5.54 7.12
N ALA A 174 -15.71 4.68 8.09
CA ALA A 174 -15.42 3.25 8.01
C ALA A 174 -16.08 2.56 6.79
N ASP A 175 -17.26 3.02 6.37
CA ASP A 175 -17.99 2.51 5.20
C ASP A 175 -17.36 2.93 3.86
N CYS A 176 -16.57 4.02 3.84
CA CYS A 176 -15.84 4.49 2.67
C CYS A 176 -14.41 3.93 2.57
N PHE A 177 -13.93 3.22 3.60
CA PHE A 177 -12.53 2.84 3.69
C PHE A 177 -12.13 1.80 2.64
N GLN A 178 -13.00 0.84 2.34
CA GLN A 178 -12.77 -0.12 1.26
C GLN A 178 -12.71 0.58 -0.11
N LEU A 179 -13.59 1.54 -0.36
CA LEU A 179 -13.57 2.31 -1.60
C LEU A 179 -12.25 3.09 -1.75
N LEU A 180 -11.74 3.68 -0.65
CA LEU A 180 -10.45 4.37 -0.65
C LEU A 180 -9.30 3.41 -1.02
N GLY A 181 -9.29 2.19 -0.47
CA GLY A 181 -8.29 1.17 -0.81
C GLY A 181 -8.29 0.81 -2.30
N VAL A 182 -9.47 0.56 -2.85
CA VAL A 182 -9.64 0.25 -4.30
C VAL A 182 -9.28 1.44 -5.17
N THR A 183 -9.63 2.66 -4.76
CA THR A 183 -9.27 3.88 -5.48
C THR A 183 -7.75 4.11 -5.47
N SER A 184 -7.09 3.88 -4.34
CA SER A 184 -5.62 3.96 -4.24
C SER A 184 -4.93 2.94 -5.15
N LEU A 185 -5.47 1.71 -5.22
CA LEU A 185 -4.99 0.68 -6.14
C LEU A 185 -5.15 1.11 -7.61
N LEU A 186 -6.30 1.67 -7.98
CA LEU A 186 -6.54 2.17 -9.34
C LEU A 186 -5.55 3.27 -9.71
N ILE A 187 -5.29 4.23 -8.83
CA ILE A 187 -4.33 5.32 -9.05
C ILE A 187 -2.93 4.76 -9.25
N ALA A 188 -2.49 3.85 -8.38
CA ALA A 188 -1.18 3.22 -8.48
C ALA A 188 -1.03 2.42 -9.78
N CYS A 189 -2.03 1.63 -10.16
CA CYS A 189 -2.01 0.87 -11.41
C CYS A 189 -1.97 1.77 -12.65
N LYS A 190 -2.72 2.87 -12.67
CA LYS A 190 -2.67 3.83 -13.78
C LYS A 190 -1.28 4.47 -13.95
N GLN A 191 -0.49 4.52 -12.88
CA GLN A 191 0.86 5.10 -12.91
C GLN A 191 1.92 4.10 -13.37
N VAL A 192 1.79 2.83 -13.02
CA VAL A 192 2.84 1.82 -13.16
C VAL A 192 2.52 0.77 -14.21
N GLU A 193 1.26 0.31 -14.27
CA GLU A 193 0.90 -0.83 -15.11
C GLU A 193 0.66 -0.43 -16.56
N VAL A 194 1.17 -1.25 -17.48
CA VAL A 194 0.88 -1.10 -18.92
C VAL A 194 -0.62 -1.32 -19.18
N HIS A 195 -1.22 -2.26 -18.45
CA HIS A 195 -2.64 -2.62 -18.57
C HIS A 195 -3.32 -2.56 -17.21
N PRO A 196 -3.70 -1.37 -16.71
CA PRO A 196 -4.38 -1.25 -15.44
C PRO A 196 -5.75 -1.93 -15.45
N PRO A 197 -6.21 -2.48 -14.31
CA PRO A 197 -7.52 -3.10 -14.20
C PRO A 197 -8.62 -2.08 -14.47
N ARG A 198 -9.69 -2.52 -15.16
CA ARG A 198 -10.84 -1.67 -15.47
C ARG A 198 -11.63 -1.36 -14.18
N VAL A 199 -12.21 -0.16 -14.11
CA VAL A 199 -13.05 0.27 -12.98
C VAL A 199 -14.16 -0.75 -12.67
N LYS A 200 -14.78 -1.33 -13.70
CA LYS A 200 -15.82 -2.37 -13.54
C LYS A 200 -15.30 -3.61 -12.80
N GLN A 201 -14.07 -4.05 -13.09
CA GLN A 201 -13.45 -5.21 -12.44
C GLN A 201 -13.16 -4.93 -10.97
N LEU A 202 -12.65 -3.74 -10.66
CA LEU A 202 -12.38 -3.33 -9.28
C LEU A 202 -13.66 -3.18 -8.46
N LEU A 203 -14.72 -2.60 -9.04
CA LEU A 203 -16.03 -2.47 -8.37
C LEU A 203 -16.71 -3.82 -8.13
N ALA A 204 -16.50 -4.81 -9.02
CA ALA A 204 -17.02 -6.15 -8.84
C ALA A 204 -16.46 -6.81 -7.56
N LEU A 205 -15.21 -6.52 -7.17
CA LEU A 205 -14.61 -7.00 -5.92
C LEU A 205 -15.29 -6.43 -4.66
N CYS A 206 -15.97 -5.29 -4.81
CA CYS A 206 -16.71 -4.64 -3.73
C CYS A 206 -18.19 -5.12 -3.66
N CYS A 207 -18.56 -6.19 -4.36
CA CYS A 207 -19.92 -6.76 -4.35
C CYS A 207 -21.04 -5.73 -4.57
N GLY A 208 -20.82 -4.75 -5.45
CA GLY A 208 -21.82 -3.71 -5.76
C GLY A 208 -22.04 -2.68 -4.64
N ALA A 209 -21.18 -2.63 -3.63
CA ALA A 209 -21.30 -1.67 -2.55
C ALA A 209 -21.12 -0.21 -3.01
N PHE A 210 -20.41 0.01 -4.12
CA PHE A 210 -20.07 1.34 -4.62
C PHE A 210 -20.37 1.48 -6.10
N SER A 211 -20.73 2.70 -6.50
CA SER A 211 -20.95 3.07 -7.89
C SER A 211 -19.65 3.54 -8.57
N ARG A 212 -19.63 3.50 -9.91
CA ARG A 212 -18.53 4.08 -10.71
C ARG A 212 -18.33 5.56 -10.39
N GLN A 213 -19.41 6.32 -10.22
CA GLN A 213 -19.36 7.74 -9.92
C GLN A 213 -18.66 8.01 -8.57
N GLN A 214 -18.96 7.21 -7.54
CA GLN A 214 -18.29 7.34 -6.23
C GLN A 214 -16.80 7.08 -6.34
N LEU A 215 -16.39 6.04 -7.08
CA LEU A 215 -14.97 5.73 -7.29
C LEU A 215 -14.25 6.85 -8.04
N CYS A 216 -14.81 7.32 -9.17
CA CYS A 216 -14.21 8.41 -9.95
C CYS A 216 -14.14 9.73 -9.16
N ASN A 217 -15.16 10.05 -8.36
CA ASN A 217 -15.14 11.23 -7.51
C ASN A 217 -14.05 11.12 -6.44
N LEU A 218 -13.91 9.95 -5.81
CA LEU A 218 -12.87 9.73 -4.80
C LEU A 218 -11.48 9.75 -5.42
N GLU A 219 -11.31 9.23 -6.63
CA GLU A 219 -10.05 9.34 -7.38
C GLU A 219 -9.64 10.81 -7.55
N CYS A 220 -10.54 11.67 -8.01
CA CYS A 220 -10.27 13.11 -8.12
C CYS A 220 -9.89 13.73 -6.78
N ILE A 221 -10.61 13.39 -5.71
CA ILE A 221 -10.34 13.90 -4.36
C ILE A 221 -8.95 13.48 -3.88
N VAL A 222 -8.59 12.19 -4.05
CA VAL A 222 -7.27 11.67 -3.65
C VAL A 222 -6.16 12.37 -4.41
N LEU A 223 -6.28 12.48 -5.75
CA LEU A 223 -5.28 13.15 -6.59
C LEU A 223 -5.07 14.61 -6.18
N HIS A 224 -6.15 15.36 -5.95
CA HIS A 224 -6.05 16.74 -5.50
C HIS A 224 -5.43 16.87 -4.10
N LYS A 225 -5.81 16.00 -3.15
CA LYS A 225 -5.26 16.01 -1.79
C LYS A 225 -3.77 15.68 -1.76
N LEU A 226 -3.32 14.82 -2.65
CA LEU A 226 -1.91 14.47 -2.81
C LEU A 226 -1.16 15.39 -3.78
N HIS A 227 -1.81 16.45 -4.30
CA HIS A 227 -1.25 17.39 -5.25
C HIS A 227 -0.62 16.72 -6.48
N PHE A 228 -1.20 15.58 -6.94
CA PHE A 228 -0.67 14.73 -8.01
C PHE A 228 0.76 14.25 -7.79
N SER A 229 1.29 14.37 -6.58
CA SER A 229 2.61 13.88 -6.20
C SER A 229 2.53 12.38 -5.87
N LEU A 230 2.68 11.52 -6.88
CA LEU A 230 2.41 10.08 -6.79
C LEU A 230 3.68 9.22 -6.83
N GLY A 231 4.81 9.78 -7.26
CA GLY A 231 6.07 9.06 -7.49
C GLY A 231 6.88 8.78 -6.22
N ALA A 232 6.24 8.21 -5.19
CA ALA A 232 6.91 7.86 -3.94
C ALA A 232 8.05 6.86 -4.16
N PRO A 233 9.17 6.97 -3.43
CA PRO A 233 10.14 5.89 -3.33
C PRO A 233 9.50 4.69 -2.62
N THR A 234 9.74 3.49 -3.15
CA THR A 234 9.07 2.26 -2.71
C THR A 234 10.04 1.23 -2.20
N ILE A 235 9.54 0.30 -1.39
CA ILE A 235 10.31 -0.89 -0.98
C ILE A 235 10.73 -1.70 -2.22
N SER A 236 9.87 -1.79 -3.24
CA SER A 236 10.15 -2.49 -4.50
C SER A 236 11.41 -1.94 -5.16
N PHE A 237 11.49 -0.61 -5.34
CA PHE A 237 12.66 0.05 -5.92
C PHE A 237 13.96 -0.26 -5.14
N PHE A 238 13.92 -0.14 -3.81
CA PHE A 238 15.13 -0.36 -3.01
C PHE A 238 15.54 -1.83 -2.94
N LEU A 239 14.61 -2.78 -2.94
CA LEU A 239 14.92 -4.21 -3.06
C LEU A 239 15.64 -4.52 -4.36
N GLU A 240 15.18 -3.99 -5.48
CA GLU A 240 15.84 -4.13 -6.77
C GLU A 240 17.22 -3.50 -6.76
N HIS A 241 17.33 -2.28 -6.25
CA HIS A 241 18.61 -1.56 -6.16
C HIS A 241 19.65 -2.35 -5.35
N PHE A 242 19.33 -2.80 -4.15
CA PHE A 242 20.27 -3.55 -3.31
C PHE A 242 20.62 -4.92 -3.92
N THR A 243 19.68 -5.57 -4.60
CA THR A 243 19.94 -6.82 -5.33
C THR A 243 20.92 -6.59 -6.47
N HIS A 244 20.72 -5.56 -7.29
CA HIS A 244 21.63 -5.21 -8.37
C HIS A 244 23.02 -4.79 -7.88
N THR A 245 23.08 -4.00 -6.80
CA THR A 245 24.35 -3.58 -6.18
C THR A 245 25.20 -4.77 -5.77
N ARG A 246 24.60 -5.78 -5.10
CA ARG A 246 25.34 -6.99 -4.68
C ARG A 246 25.77 -7.87 -5.86
N LEU A 247 24.99 -7.90 -6.95
CA LEU A 247 25.36 -8.62 -8.17
C LEU A 247 26.54 -7.96 -8.87
N GLU A 248 26.52 -6.65 -9.04
CA GLU A 248 27.62 -5.88 -9.63
C GLU A 248 28.91 -5.97 -8.80
N ALA A 249 28.79 -6.03 -7.48
CA ALA A 249 29.94 -6.25 -6.58
C ALA A 249 30.44 -7.71 -6.55
N GLY A 250 29.83 -8.64 -7.29
CA GLY A 250 30.19 -10.06 -7.28
C GLY A 250 30.00 -10.74 -5.90
N GLN A 251 29.09 -10.19 -5.09
CA GLN A 251 28.86 -10.68 -3.72
C GLN A 251 27.89 -11.86 -3.66
N ALA A 252 27.15 -12.14 -4.72
CA ALA A 252 26.21 -13.26 -4.80
C ALA A 252 26.14 -13.83 -6.23
N GLU A 253 25.82 -15.11 -6.31
CA GLU A 253 25.42 -15.71 -7.57
C GLU A 253 24.04 -15.19 -7.99
N VAL A 254 23.78 -15.09 -9.29
CA VAL A 254 22.52 -14.55 -9.83
C VAL A 254 21.32 -15.30 -9.28
N SER A 255 21.38 -16.64 -9.23
CA SER A 255 20.30 -17.47 -8.70
C SER A 255 20.01 -17.19 -7.21
N GLU A 256 21.05 -17.09 -6.39
CA GLU A 256 20.95 -16.80 -4.96
C GLU A 256 20.36 -15.41 -4.72
N ALA A 257 20.82 -14.41 -5.45
CA ALA A 257 20.33 -13.04 -5.34
C ALA A 257 18.85 -12.91 -5.71
N LEU A 258 18.41 -13.62 -6.76
CA LEU A 258 17.00 -13.62 -7.18
C LEU A 258 16.10 -14.38 -6.20
N GLU A 259 16.54 -15.51 -5.66
CA GLU A 259 15.80 -16.25 -4.63
C GLU A 259 15.64 -15.40 -3.37
N ALA A 260 16.71 -14.71 -2.94
CA ALA A 260 16.65 -13.79 -1.82
C ALA A 260 15.71 -12.61 -2.07
N GLN A 261 15.72 -12.07 -3.28
CA GLN A 261 14.80 -11.00 -3.67
C GLN A 261 13.33 -11.45 -3.63
N VAL A 262 13.02 -12.65 -4.13
CA VAL A 262 11.66 -13.21 -4.08
C VAL A 262 11.18 -13.39 -2.64
N LEU A 263 12.03 -13.94 -1.77
CA LEU A 263 11.69 -14.11 -0.36
C LEU A 263 11.57 -12.76 0.35
N ALA A 264 12.49 -11.83 0.12
CA ALA A 264 12.47 -10.49 0.70
C ALA A 264 11.21 -9.72 0.29
N ARG A 265 10.79 -9.84 -0.98
CA ARG A 265 9.53 -9.28 -1.48
C ARG A 265 8.33 -9.85 -0.73
N ALA A 266 8.25 -11.16 -0.53
CA ALA A 266 7.15 -11.78 0.20
C ALA A 266 7.09 -11.30 1.67
N VAL A 267 8.24 -11.17 2.33
CA VAL A 267 8.32 -10.59 3.68
C VAL A 267 7.87 -9.12 3.68
N ALA A 268 8.31 -8.34 2.70
CA ALA A 268 7.91 -6.94 2.54
C ALA A 268 6.40 -6.79 2.29
N GLU A 269 5.78 -7.67 1.49
CA GLU A 269 4.34 -7.66 1.28
C GLU A 269 3.57 -7.90 2.58
N LEU A 270 4.03 -8.82 3.44
CA LEU A 270 3.43 -9.02 4.77
C LEU A 270 3.59 -7.78 5.66
N SER A 271 4.75 -7.12 5.63
CA SER A 271 5.01 -5.92 6.44
C SER A 271 4.11 -4.74 6.05
N LEU A 272 3.69 -4.63 4.78
CA LEU A 272 2.79 -3.57 4.32
C LEU A 272 1.44 -3.60 5.04
N ALA A 273 0.95 -4.78 5.42
CA ALA A 273 -0.33 -4.93 6.12
C ALA A 273 -0.26 -4.51 7.59
N ASP A 274 0.89 -4.61 8.23
CA ASP A 274 1.06 -4.27 9.64
C ASP A 274 1.43 -2.79 9.81
N TYR A 275 0.60 -2.07 10.56
CA TYR A 275 0.78 -0.64 10.83
C TYR A 275 2.09 -0.31 11.57
N ALA A 276 2.65 -1.24 12.35
CA ALA A 276 3.91 -1.02 13.06
C ALA A 276 5.09 -0.72 12.11
N PHE A 277 5.03 -1.20 10.86
CA PHE A 277 6.09 -0.97 9.87
C PHE A 277 5.98 0.37 9.15
N THR A 278 4.89 1.13 9.33
CA THR A 278 4.75 2.46 8.72
C THR A 278 5.72 3.50 9.31
N SER A 279 6.36 3.20 10.44
CA SER A 279 7.39 4.04 11.05
C SER A 279 8.76 3.97 10.35
N TYR A 280 9.00 2.92 9.56
CA TYR A 280 10.27 2.71 8.87
C TYR A 280 10.23 3.28 7.45
N THR A 281 11.38 3.78 7.00
CA THR A 281 11.53 4.22 5.61
C THR A 281 11.57 3.03 4.65
N PRO A 282 11.15 3.19 3.38
CA PRO A 282 11.17 2.12 2.40
C PRO A 282 12.55 1.49 2.19
N SER A 283 13.62 2.29 2.21
CA SER A 283 14.99 1.79 2.06
C SER A 283 15.45 0.95 3.26
N LEU A 284 15.06 1.35 4.50
CA LEU A 284 15.34 0.58 5.70
C LEU A 284 14.60 -0.77 5.68
N LEU A 285 13.32 -0.77 5.33
CA LEU A 285 12.55 -2.01 5.20
C LEU A 285 13.14 -2.93 4.12
N ALA A 286 13.51 -2.38 2.97
CA ALA A 286 14.06 -3.16 1.87
C ALA A 286 15.36 -3.88 2.25
N ILE A 287 16.33 -3.16 2.85
CA ILE A 287 17.61 -3.77 3.25
C ILE A 287 17.41 -4.81 4.36
N CYS A 288 16.52 -4.55 5.33
CA CYS A 288 16.21 -5.50 6.40
C CYS A 288 15.47 -6.74 5.87
N CYS A 289 14.53 -6.59 4.94
CA CYS A 289 13.85 -7.72 4.31
C CYS A 289 14.84 -8.60 3.53
N LEU A 290 15.79 -7.98 2.80
CA LEU A 290 16.81 -8.71 2.06
C LEU A 290 17.79 -9.44 2.99
N ALA A 291 18.24 -8.78 4.06
CA ALA A 291 19.10 -9.40 5.06
C ALA A 291 18.42 -10.56 5.79
N LEU A 292 17.12 -10.44 6.09
CA LEU A 292 16.36 -11.52 6.70
C LEU A 292 16.21 -12.69 5.71
N ALA A 293 15.94 -12.41 4.43
CA ALA A 293 15.86 -13.43 3.38
C ALA A 293 17.18 -14.20 3.24
N ASP A 294 18.31 -13.50 3.23
CA ASP A 294 19.64 -14.14 3.15
C ASP A 294 19.89 -15.07 4.35
N ARG A 295 19.52 -14.64 5.57
CA ARG A 295 19.63 -15.48 6.76
C ARG A 295 18.73 -16.72 6.70
N MET A 296 17.50 -16.59 6.21
CA MET A 296 16.56 -17.70 6.06
C MET A 296 17.03 -18.70 4.98
N LEU A 297 17.61 -18.21 3.90
CA LEU A 297 18.21 -19.03 2.83
C LEU A 297 19.61 -19.54 3.19
N ARG A 298 20.20 -19.10 4.31
CA ARG A 298 21.54 -19.44 4.78
C ARG A 298 22.61 -19.15 3.73
N LEU A 299 22.49 -18.01 3.05
CA LEU A 299 23.45 -17.62 2.03
C LEU A 299 24.84 -17.36 2.62
N PRO A 300 25.93 -17.77 1.96
CA PRO A 300 27.30 -17.66 2.46
C PRO A 300 27.78 -16.21 2.58
N ARG A 301 27.21 -15.32 1.76
CA ARG A 301 27.53 -13.88 1.74
C ARG A 301 26.22 -13.08 1.85
N PRO A 302 25.78 -12.79 3.07
CA PRO A 302 24.58 -11.96 3.26
C PRO A 302 24.84 -10.53 2.79
N VAL A 303 23.75 -9.80 2.49
CA VAL A 303 23.82 -8.39 2.09
C VAL A 303 24.45 -7.55 3.18
N ASP A 304 25.29 -6.60 2.81
CA ASP A 304 25.84 -5.62 3.72
C ASP A 304 24.78 -4.59 4.13
N LEU A 305 24.46 -4.57 5.42
CA LEU A 305 23.46 -3.65 5.97
C LEU A 305 23.86 -2.18 5.88
N HIS A 306 25.17 -1.89 5.78
CA HIS A 306 25.66 -0.52 5.66
C HIS A 306 25.35 0.12 4.29
N LEU A 307 24.99 -0.66 3.26
CA LEU A 307 24.58 -0.14 1.97
C LEU A 307 23.37 0.81 2.04
N GLY A 308 22.53 0.66 3.07
CA GLY A 308 21.35 1.51 3.28
C GLY A 308 21.63 2.81 4.01
N GLU A 309 22.84 3.02 4.58
CA GLU A 309 23.21 4.20 5.38
C GLU A 309 22.22 4.48 6.52
N HIS A 310 21.78 3.44 7.22
CA HIS A 310 20.84 3.53 8.34
C HIS A 310 21.54 3.34 9.69
N PRO A 311 21.03 3.97 10.78
CA PRO A 311 21.53 3.74 12.12
C PRO A 311 21.37 2.26 12.52
N GLU A 312 22.38 1.71 13.20
CA GLU A 312 22.39 0.31 13.63
C GLU A 312 21.20 -0.05 14.52
N GLU A 313 20.80 0.86 15.41
CA GLU A 313 19.64 0.68 16.29
C GLU A 313 18.35 0.49 15.50
N ALA A 314 18.16 1.28 14.43
CA ALA A 314 16.98 1.17 13.56
C ALA A 314 16.98 -0.13 12.74
N LEU A 315 18.16 -0.58 12.30
CA LEU A 315 18.34 -1.86 11.61
C LEU A 315 17.97 -3.03 12.51
N GLN A 316 18.49 -3.05 13.74
CA GLN A 316 18.22 -4.14 14.70
C GLN A 316 16.75 -4.18 15.14
N ASP A 317 16.13 -3.02 15.41
CA ASP A 317 14.71 -2.94 15.76
C ASP A 317 13.83 -3.43 14.60
N CYS A 318 14.08 -2.98 13.37
CA CYS A 318 13.36 -3.40 12.18
C CYS A 318 13.52 -4.91 11.93
N LEU A 319 14.74 -5.43 11.98
CA LEU A 319 15.01 -6.86 11.79
C LEU A 319 14.31 -7.73 12.85
N GLY A 320 14.35 -7.32 14.12
CA GLY A 320 13.65 -8.04 15.21
C GLY A 320 12.14 -8.12 14.97
N LYS A 321 11.52 -7.03 14.54
CA LYS A 321 10.08 -7.00 14.21
C LYS A 321 9.76 -7.84 12.96
N LEU A 322 10.60 -7.79 11.92
CA LEU A 322 10.43 -8.62 10.72
C LEU A 322 10.54 -10.12 11.04
N GLN A 323 11.47 -10.53 11.91
CA GLN A 323 11.59 -11.91 12.37
C GLN A 323 10.32 -12.37 13.10
N MET A 324 9.76 -11.52 13.96
CA MET A 324 8.51 -11.80 14.65
C MET A 324 7.34 -11.90 13.67
N LEU A 325 7.26 -10.97 12.70
CA LEU A 325 6.24 -10.98 11.64
C LEU A 325 6.25 -12.29 10.85
N VAL A 326 7.43 -12.75 10.43
CA VAL A 326 7.61 -14.01 9.70
C VAL A 326 7.22 -15.21 10.56
N ALA A 327 7.61 -15.24 11.84
CA ALA A 327 7.27 -16.32 12.75
C ALA A 327 5.75 -16.48 12.93
N ILE A 328 5.03 -15.35 13.08
CA ILE A 328 3.56 -15.34 13.23
C ILE A 328 2.84 -15.71 11.92
N ASN A 329 3.40 -15.30 10.78
CA ASN A 329 2.77 -15.44 9.46
C ASN A 329 3.42 -16.53 8.58
N SER A 330 4.09 -17.52 9.17
CA SER A 330 4.83 -18.56 8.45
C SER A 330 3.96 -19.30 7.42
N THR A 331 2.73 -19.65 7.76
CA THR A 331 1.77 -20.31 6.86
C THR A 331 1.41 -19.40 5.67
N SER A 332 1.14 -18.12 5.91
CA SER A 332 0.86 -17.17 4.82
C SER A 332 2.06 -17.03 3.90
N LEU A 333 3.26 -16.97 4.46
CA LEU A 333 4.51 -16.86 3.71
C LEU A 333 4.74 -18.07 2.80
N THR A 334 4.47 -19.30 3.27
CA THR A 334 4.58 -20.51 2.43
C THR A 334 3.64 -20.50 1.24
N HIS A 335 2.43 -19.96 1.39
CA HIS A 335 1.49 -19.80 0.26
C HIS A 335 1.91 -18.71 -0.75
N MET A 336 2.81 -17.84 -0.34
CA MET A 336 3.31 -16.74 -1.17
C MET A 336 4.57 -17.09 -1.97
N LEU A 337 5.26 -18.16 -1.60
CA LEU A 337 6.58 -18.53 -2.12
C LEU A 337 6.52 -19.77 -3.01
N PRO A 338 7.45 -19.89 -3.99
CA PRO A 338 7.70 -21.14 -4.70
C PRO A 338 8.15 -22.25 -3.74
N LEU A 339 7.74 -23.49 -4.02
CA LEU A 339 8.08 -24.66 -3.19
C LEU A 339 9.59 -24.80 -2.94
N GLN A 340 10.41 -24.55 -3.94
CA GLN A 340 11.86 -24.63 -3.84
C GLN A 340 12.45 -23.70 -2.78
N ILE A 341 11.89 -22.49 -2.66
CA ILE A 341 12.31 -21.50 -1.64
C ILE A 341 11.79 -21.92 -0.26
N CYS A 342 10.55 -22.42 -0.18
CA CYS A 342 9.99 -22.94 1.07
C CYS A 342 10.82 -24.07 1.68
N GLU A 343 11.27 -25.00 0.85
CA GLU A 343 12.14 -26.13 1.26
C GLU A 343 13.47 -25.64 1.80
N LYS A 344 14.13 -24.69 1.09
CA LYS A 344 15.41 -24.11 1.52
C LYS A 344 15.31 -23.35 2.85
N CYS A 345 14.18 -22.68 3.08
CA CYS A 345 13.93 -21.89 4.30
C CYS A 345 13.46 -22.74 5.47
N SER A 346 13.28 -24.06 5.34
CA SER A 346 12.66 -24.95 6.34
C SER A 346 11.24 -24.49 6.76
N LEU A 347 10.55 -23.80 5.87
CA LEU A 347 9.17 -23.37 6.00
C LEU A 347 8.23 -24.48 5.49
N SER A 348 8.53 -25.75 5.75
CA SER A 348 7.64 -26.85 5.36
C SER A 348 6.30 -26.70 6.07
N PRO A 349 5.17 -26.77 5.34
CA PRO A 349 3.88 -26.89 5.99
C PRO A 349 3.92 -28.19 6.78
N SER A 350 3.82 -28.10 8.11
CA SER A 350 3.54 -29.27 8.95
C SER A 350 2.29 -29.90 8.38
N LEU A 351 2.43 -31.09 7.82
CA LEU A 351 1.30 -31.97 7.48
C LEU A 351 0.50 -32.18 8.77
N GLN A 352 -0.57 -31.41 8.96
CA GLN A 352 -1.65 -31.71 9.88
C GLN A 352 -2.86 -32.21 9.11
#